data_c2a3608f5daf32daf4897780132640b4
#
_entry.id   c2a3608f5daf32daf4897780132640b4
#
_cell.length_a   1.000
_cell.length_b   1.000
_cell.length_c   1.000
_cell.angle_alpha   90.00
_cell.angle_beta   90.00
_cell.angle_gamma   90.00
#
_symmetry.space_group_name_H-M   'P 1'
#
loop_
_entity.id
_entity.type
_entity.pdbx_description
1 polymer ?
#
loop_
_entity_poly.entity_id
_entity_poly.type
_entity_poly.pdbx_seq_one_letter_code
_entity_poly.pdbx_strand_id
1 'polypeptide(L)'
;MKVDLEKVQVNHNATNRTFEVQIDGHLSKLDYIQEEKNFVITHVGVYPEHRNQGLAAKIVDAGLEYARQNSLRVIPMCSYAAAYIRANPEYMELTNQERSE
;
A
#
# COMPACT_ATOMS: atom_id res chain seq x y z
N MET A 1 -7.12 -13.93 16.18
CA MET A 1 -6.82 -14.77 15.01
C MET A 1 -5.43 -14.47 14.50
N LYS A 2 -4.69 -15.50 14.18
CA LYS A 2 -3.30 -15.34 13.78
C LYS A 2 -3.16 -15.38 12.27
N VAL A 3 -2.44 -14.41 11.73
CA VAL A 3 -2.19 -14.32 10.29
C VAL A 3 -0.77 -14.80 10.02
N ASP A 4 -0.64 -15.73 9.06
CA ASP A 4 0.67 -16.19 8.64
C ASP A 4 1.12 -15.35 7.46
N LEU A 5 1.91 -14.32 7.74
CA LEU A 5 2.30 -13.37 6.71
C LEU A 5 3.08 -14.00 5.57
N GLU A 6 3.79 -15.08 5.85
CA GLU A 6 4.58 -15.70 4.80
C GLU A 6 3.73 -16.36 3.73
N LYS A 7 2.49 -16.72 4.09
CA LYS A 7 1.60 -17.35 3.14
C LYS A 7 0.60 -16.40 2.52
N VAL A 8 0.62 -15.14 2.95
CA VAL A 8 -0.31 -14.15 2.44
C VAL A 8 0.21 -13.61 1.13
N GLN A 9 -0.69 -13.50 0.15
CA GLN A 9 -0.36 -12.89 -1.12
C GLN A 9 -1.23 -11.67 -1.31
N VAL A 10 -0.58 -10.56 -1.69
CA VAL A 10 -1.29 -9.34 -1.98
C VAL A 10 -1.66 -9.34 -3.45
N ASN A 11 -2.94 -9.17 -3.73
CA ASN A 11 -3.43 -9.13 -5.10
C ASN A 11 -3.64 -7.69 -5.54
N HIS A 12 -3.10 -7.35 -6.70
CA HIS A 12 -3.33 -6.04 -7.27
C HIS A 12 -4.58 -6.11 -8.12
N ASN A 13 -5.64 -5.46 -7.68
CA ASN A 13 -6.91 -5.41 -8.40
C ASN A 13 -6.97 -4.08 -9.11
N ALA A 14 -6.47 -4.04 -10.35
CA ALA A 14 -6.38 -2.78 -11.07
C ALA A 14 -7.76 -2.21 -11.42
N THR A 15 -8.74 -3.09 -11.64
CA THR A 15 -10.08 -2.64 -11.95
C THR A 15 -10.67 -1.83 -10.81
N ASN A 16 -10.48 -2.30 -9.59
CA ASN A 16 -11.00 -1.61 -8.40
C ASN A 16 -10.01 -0.64 -7.81
N ARG A 17 -8.79 -0.58 -8.33
CA ARG A 17 -7.73 0.30 -7.84
C ARG A 17 -7.41 0.02 -6.39
N THR A 18 -7.14 -1.26 -6.11
CA THR A 18 -6.81 -1.70 -4.77
C THR A 18 -5.66 -2.68 -4.80
N PHE A 19 -4.98 -2.78 -3.64
CA PHE A 19 -4.11 -3.90 -3.35
C PHE A 19 -4.78 -4.62 -2.19
N GLU A 20 -5.04 -5.92 -2.33
CA GLU A 20 -5.97 -6.63 -1.47
C GLU A 20 -5.38 -7.91 -0.92
N VAL A 21 -5.80 -8.24 0.30
CA VAL A 21 -5.57 -9.55 0.89
C VAL A 21 -6.92 -10.05 1.39
N GLN A 22 -7.25 -11.28 1.06
CA GLN A 22 -8.47 -11.90 1.54
C GLN A 22 -8.10 -13.11 2.38
N ILE A 23 -8.54 -13.13 3.63
CA ILE A 23 -8.26 -14.21 4.55
C ILE A 23 -9.58 -14.62 5.17
N ASP A 24 -9.95 -15.89 5.00
CA ASP A 24 -11.20 -16.42 5.56
C ASP A 24 -12.40 -15.57 5.19
N GLY A 25 -12.42 -15.08 3.95
CA GLY A 25 -13.56 -14.30 3.48
C GLY A 25 -13.55 -12.84 3.91
N HIS A 26 -12.52 -12.40 4.62
CA HIS A 26 -12.43 -11.01 5.09
C HIS A 26 -11.37 -10.26 4.33
N LEU A 27 -11.74 -9.07 3.87
CA LEU A 27 -10.91 -8.27 2.98
C LEU A 27 -10.16 -7.19 3.75
N SER A 28 -8.85 -7.10 3.48
CA SER A 28 -8.02 -6.00 3.92
C SER A 28 -7.41 -5.40 2.67
N LYS A 29 -7.30 -4.07 2.61
CA LYS A 29 -6.88 -3.48 1.35
C LYS A 29 -6.30 -2.09 1.50
N LEU A 30 -5.63 -1.68 0.41
CA LEU A 30 -5.19 -0.32 0.18
C LEU A 30 -5.95 0.18 -1.02
N ASP A 31 -6.56 1.37 -0.92
CA ASP A 31 -7.20 2.03 -2.04
C ASP A 31 -6.30 3.12 -2.59
N TYR A 32 -6.27 3.25 -3.91
CA TYR A 32 -5.43 4.27 -4.52
C TYR A 32 -6.12 4.88 -5.74
N ILE A 33 -5.59 6.02 -6.15
CA ILE A 33 -5.95 6.66 -7.41
C ILE A 33 -4.66 6.81 -8.18
N GLN A 34 -4.68 6.46 -9.45
CA GLN A 34 -3.51 6.63 -10.30
C GLN A 34 -3.87 7.58 -11.42
N GLU A 35 -3.17 8.70 -11.47
CA GLU A 35 -3.38 9.71 -12.49
C GLU A 35 -2.04 10.13 -13.04
N GLU A 36 -1.84 9.93 -14.34
CA GLU A 36 -0.59 10.28 -14.97
C GLU A 36 0.57 9.64 -14.24
N LYS A 37 1.42 10.41 -13.61
CA LYS A 37 2.56 9.86 -12.90
C LYS A 37 2.35 9.81 -11.38
N ASN A 38 1.13 9.99 -10.91
CA ASN A 38 0.86 10.04 -9.49
C ASN A 38 0.14 8.79 -9.02
N PHE A 39 0.59 8.26 -7.88
CA PHE A 39 -0.02 7.14 -7.21
C PHE A 39 -0.47 7.64 -5.85
N VAL A 40 -1.77 7.91 -5.71
CA VAL A 40 -2.32 8.55 -4.52
C VAL A 40 -2.94 7.47 -3.64
N ILE A 41 -2.36 7.25 -2.46
CA ILE A 41 -2.89 6.27 -1.52
C ILE A 41 -3.93 6.97 -0.67
N THR A 42 -5.20 6.56 -0.83
CA THR A 42 -6.29 7.24 -0.17
C THR A 42 -6.74 6.58 1.13
N HIS A 43 -6.54 5.26 1.24
CA HIS A 43 -7.04 4.55 2.42
C HIS A 43 -6.35 3.20 2.55
N VAL A 44 -6.07 2.82 3.79
CA VAL A 44 -5.59 1.48 4.12
C VAL A 44 -6.46 0.96 5.24
N GLY A 45 -7.06 -0.21 5.04
CA GLY A 45 -7.92 -0.80 6.06
C GLY A 45 -7.63 -2.28 6.22
N VAL A 46 -7.58 -2.74 7.46
CA VAL A 46 -7.34 -4.13 7.77
C VAL A 46 -8.52 -4.63 8.60
N TYR A 47 -9.02 -5.81 8.22
CA TYR A 47 -10.09 -6.46 8.97
C TYR A 47 -9.70 -6.50 10.46
N PRO A 48 -10.60 -6.09 11.37
CA PRO A 48 -10.20 -5.89 12.77
C PRO A 48 -9.48 -7.05 13.43
N GLU A 49 -9.91 -8.27 13.16
CA GLU A 49 -9.29 -9.42 13.81
C GLU A 49 -7.93 -9.78 13.23
N HIS A 50 -7.53 -9.13 12.12
CA HIS A 50 -6.23 -9.35 11.53
C HIS A 50 -5.26 -8.21 11.82
N ARG A 51 -5.66 -7.24 12.64
CA ARG A 51 -4.84 -6.07 12.91
C ARG A 51 -3.66 -6.40 13.82
N ASN A 52 -2.67 -5.52 13.81
CA ASN A 52 -1.50 -5.60 14.69
C ASN A 52 -0.65 -6.82 14.43
N GLN A 53 -0.67 -7.34 13.22
CA GLN A 53 0.12 -8.50 12.85
C GLN A 53 0.99 -8.24 11.62
N GLY A 54 1.08 -6.98 11.18
CA GLY A 54 1.95 -6.64 10.06
C GLY A 54 1.27 -6.71 8.70
N LEU A 55 -0.04 -6.98 8.66
CA LEU A 55 -0.71 -7.13 7.38
C LEU A 55 -0.80 -5.81 6.63
N ALA A 56 -1.08 -4.70 7.33
CA ALA A 56 -1.15 -3.41 6.69
C ALA A 56 0.19 -3.04 6.05
N ALA A 57 1.28 -3.31 6.76
CA ALA A 57 2.61 -3.02 6.23
C ALA A 57 2.87 -3.81 4.95
N LYS A 58 2.46 -5.07 4.94
CA LYS A 58 2.67 -5.90 3.76
C LYS A 58 1.89 -5.37 2.56
N ILE A 59 0.67 -4.91 2.80
CA ILE A 59 -0.17 -4.39 1.72
C ILE A 59 0.39 -3.07 1.20
N VAL A 60 0.80 -2.17 2.11
CA VAL A 60 1.38 -0.90 1.69
C VAL A 60 2.68 -1.13 0.93
N ASP A 61 3.48 -2.07 1.41
CA ASP A 61 4.74 -2.40 0.74
C ASP A 61 4.50 -2.81 -0.72
N ALA A 62 3.48 -3.63 -0.94
CA ALA A 62 3.16 -4.07 -2.31
C ALA A 62 2.78 -2.88 -3.19
N GLY A 63 1.99 -1.95 -2.65
CA GLY A 63 1.60 -0.77 -3.41
C GLY A 63 2.79 0.13 -3.73
N LEU A 64 3.69 0.30 -2.76
CA LEU A 64 4.85 1.14 -2.97
C LEU A 64 5.82 0.52 -3.99
N GLU A 65 5.96 -0.80 -3.97
CA GLU A 65 6.79 -1.44 -4.98
C GLU A 65 6.19 -1.32 -6.38
N TYR A 66 4.87 -1.39 -6.48
CA TYR A 66 4.22 -1.14 -7.75
C TYR A 66 4.53 0.26 -8.25
N ALA A 67 4.45 1.25 -7.37
CA ALA A 67 4.75 2.63 -7.75
C ALA A 67 6.20 2.76 -8.19
N ARG A 68 7.12 2.09 -7.48
CA ARG A 68 8.52 2.14 -7.85
C ARG A 68 8.74 1.56 -9.23
N GLN A 69 8.15 0.40 -9.50
CA GLN A 69 8.36 -0.28 -10.77
C GLN A 69 7.75 0.47 -11.94
N ASN A 70 6.75 1.30 -11.67
CA ASN A 70 6.08 2.06 -12.72
C ASN A 70 6.47 3.53 -12.73
N SER A 71 7.48 3.89 -11.97
CA SER A 71 8.01 5.25 -11.92
C SER A 71 6.95 6.28 -11.56
N LEU A 72 6.12 5.93 -10.58
CA LEU A 72 5.06 6.81 -10.13
C LEU A 72 5.48 7.57 -8.89
N ARG A 73 5.01 8.80 -8.77
CA ARG A 73 5.21 9.59 -7.57
C ARG A 73 4.13 9.25 -6.57
N VAL A 74 4.55 8.89 -5.35
CA VAL A 74 3.61 8.49 -4.31
C VAL A 74 3.13 9.71 -3.54
N ILE A 75 1.80 9.82 -3.40
CA ILE A 75 1.17 10.88 -2.62
C ILE A 75 0.36 10.19 -1.53
N PRO A 76 0.90 10.11 -0.30
CA PRO A 76 0.23 9.36 0.77
C PRO A 76 -0.77 10.24 1.51
N MET A 77 -2.02 10.19 1.08
CA MET A 77 -3.09 10.93 1.73
C MET A 77 -3.58 10.21 2.98
N CYS A 78 -3.30 8.92 3.10
CA CYS A 78 -3.68 8.14 4.27
C CYS A 78 -2.61 8.27 5.33
N SER A 79 -3.01 8.55 6.58
CA SER A 79 -2.05 8.77 7.64
C SER A 79 -1.19 7.54 7.91
N TYR A 80 -1.76 6.35 7.79
CA TYR A 80 -0.96 5.16 7.99
C TYR A 80 0.14 5.05 6.94
N ALA A 81 -0.21 5.28 5.67
CA ALA A 81 0.78 5.19 4.59
C ALA A 81 1.88 6.23 4.77
N ALA A 82 1.50 7.44 5.17
CA ALA A 82 2.48 8.49 5.39
C ALA A 82 3.46 8.11 6.51
N ALA A 83 2.91 7.54 7.59
CA ALA A 83 3.76 7.13 8.72
C ALA A 83 4.66 5.97 8.32
N TYR A 84 4.13 5.05 7.53
CA TYR A 84 4.92 3.91 7.09
C TYR A 84 6.13 4.36 6.25
N ILE A 85 5.91 5.34 5.37
CA ILE A 85 6.99 5.85 4.54
C ILE A 85 8.04 6.53 5.39
N ARG A 86 7.61 7.31 6.41
CA ARG A 86 8.57 7.97 7.29
C ARG A 86 9.40 6.94 8.07
N ALA A 87 8.80 5.82 8.42
CA ALA A 87 9.50 4.79 9.17
C ALA A 87 10.38 3.91 8.28
N ASN A 88 10.22 4.00 6.97
CA ASN A 88 10.98 3.21 6.02
C ASN A 88 11.60 4.14 4.99
N PRO A 89 12.72 4.78 5.34
CA PRO A 89 13.28 5.86 4.52
C PRO A 89 13.57 5.50 3.08
N GLU A 90 13.75 4.24 2.77
CA GLU A 90 13.99 3.85 1.39
C GLU A 90 12.83 4.18 0.49
N TYR A 91 11.64 4.45 1.04
CA TYR A 91 10.50 4.84 0.23
C TYR A 91 10.34 6.35 0.09
N MET A 92 11.12 7.12 0.85
CA MET A 92 10.96 8.57 0.80
C MET A 92 11.21 9.14 -0.58
N GLU A 93 12.12 8.53 -1.33
CA GLU A 93 12.42 9.07 -2.65
C GLU A 93 11.23 8.98 -3.59
N LEU A 94 10.29 8.08 -3.33
CA LEU A 94 9.13 7.95 -4.19
C LEU A 94 8.21 9.16 -4.11
N THR A 95 8.26 9.89 -3.00
CA THR A 95 7.41 11.07 -2.82
C THR A 95 8.01 12.32 -3.44
N ASN A 96 9.25 12.26 -3.91
CA ASN A 96 9.97 13.42 -4.40
C ASN A 96 10.24 13.40 -5.89
N GLN A 97 9.56 12.55 -6.63
CA GLN A 97 9.94 12.34 -8.01
C GLN A 97 9.64 13.51 -8.91
N GLU A 98 8.73 14.36 -8.48
CA GLU A 98 8.41 15.46 -9.36
C GLU A 98 9.54 16.44 -9.48
N ARG A 99 10.58 16.32 -8.65
CA ARG A 99 11.65 17.28 -8.73
C ARG A 99 12.71 16.93 -9.73
N SER A 100 12.51 15.94 -10.49
CA SER A 100 13.56 15.52 -11.39
C SER A 100 13.78 16.49 -12.52
N GLU A 101 12.91 17.41 -12.72
CA GLU A 101 13.05 18.27 -13.78
C GLU A 101 14.20 19.10 -13.79
#